data_dd4e2de9615ba17342337c248e07ad76
#
_entry.id   dd4e2de9615ba17342337c248e07ad76
#
_cell.length_a   1.000
_cell.length_b   1.000
_cell.length_c   1.000
_cell.angle_alpha   90.00
_cell.angle_beta   90.00
_cell.angle_gamma   90.00
#
_symmetry.space_group_name_H-M   'P 1'
#
loop_
_entity.id
_entity.type
_entity.pdbx_description
1 polymer ?
#
loop_
_entity_poly.entity_id
_entity_poly.type
_entity_poly.pdbx_seq_one_letter_code
_entity_poly.pdbx_strand_id
1 'polypeptide(L)'
;MEQQEIKERIYQFLTKLKKADGLEYDTELFKSKYITSLFALQIVMFLEKEFGIKLGRKDITEQNFHTINAMAELVQLRLGAGGGKNG
;
A
#
# COMPACT_ATOMS: atom_id res chain seq x y z
N MET A 1 -4.99 12.38 6.39
CA MET A 1 -5.94 11.48 5.74
C MET A 1 -6.25 10.33 6.68
N GLU A 2 -7.51 9.96 6.77
CA GLU A 2 -7.89 8.88 7.66
C GLU A 2 -7.44 7.54 7.14
N GLN A 3 -7.13 6.65 8.06
CA GLN A 3 -6.61 5.34 7.69
C GLN A 3 -7.64 4.53 6.91
N GLN A 4 -8.91 4.65 7.22
CA GLN A 4 -9.94 3.94 6.49
C GLN A 4 -9.96 4.36 5.03
N GLU A 5 -9.81 5.64 4.77
CA GLU A 5 -9.78 6.11 3.39
C GLU A 5 -8.55 5.61 2.66
N ILE A 6 -7.42 5.56 3.34
CA ILE A 6 -6.20 5.02 2.75
C ILE A 6 -6.40 3.57 2.35
N LYS A 7 -6.99 2.78 3.25
CA LYS A 7 -7.24 1.37 2.98
C LYS A 7 -8.17 1.19 1.79
N GLU A 8 -9.21 1.99 1.71
CA GLU A 8 -10.16 1.87 0.62
C GLU A 8 -9.52 2.20 -0.72
N ARG A 9 -8.69 3.22 -0.75
CA ARG A 9 -8.03 3.58 -2.00
C ARG A 9 -7.07 2.48 -2.47
N ILE A 10 -6.35 1.88 -1.53
CA ILE A 10 -5.47 0.77 -1.86
C ILE A 10 -6.29 -0.42 -2.34
N TYR A 11 -7.36 -0.72 -1.64
CA TYR A 11 -8.22 -1.84 -2.01
C TYR A 11 -8.77 -1.68 -3.43
N GLN A 12 -9.25 -0.48 -3.75
CA GLN A 12 -9.81 -0.23 -5.07
C GLN A 12 -8.75 -0.36 -6.16
N PHE A 13 -7.54 0.14 -5.88
CA PHE A 13 -6.46 0.01 -6.85
C PHE A 13 -6.13 -1.46 -7.12
N LEU A 14 -6.00 -2.24 -6.06
CA LEU A 14 -5.66 -3.65 -6.22
C LEU A 14 -6.73 -4.41 -6.99
N THR A 15 -7.99 -4.17 -6.67
CA THR A 15 -9.07 -4.90 -7.33
C THR A 15 -9.28 -4.45 -8.76
N LYS A 16 -8.86 -3.24 -9.11
CA LYS A 16 -8.90 -2.81 -10.49
C LYS A 16 -7.84 -3.50 -11.33
N LEU A 17 -6.67 -3.68 -10.76
CA LEU A 17 -5.58 -4.32 -11.49
C LEU A 17 -5.74 -5.81 -11.58
N LYS A 18 -6.24 -6.42 -10.52
CA LYS A 18 -6.33 -7.87 -10.49
C LYS A 18 -7.53 -8.27 -9.66
N LYS A 19 -8.46 -8.96 -10.29
CA LYS A 19 -9.63 -9.45 -9.59
C LYS A 19 -9.24 -10.45 -8.52
N ALA A 20 -9.87 -10.35 -7.38
CA ALA A 20 -9.64 -11.31 -6.31
C ALA A 20 -10.91 -11.39 -5.48
N ASP A 21 -11.54 -12.56 -5.51
CA ASP A 21 -12.70 -12.79 -4.67
C ASP A 21 -12.25 -12.93 -3.24
N GLY A 22 -12.98 -12.28 -2.34
CA GLY A 22 -12.68 -12.43 -0.93
C GLY A 22 -11.49 -11.64 -0.45
N LEU A 23 -11.02 -10.67 -1.24
CA LEU A 23 -9.92 -9.82 -0.79
C LEU A 23 -10.38 -8.96 0.37
N GLU A 24 -9.64 -9.02 1.46
CA GLU A 24 -9.91 -8.21 2.64
C GLU A 24 -8.67 -7.44 3.03
N TYR A 25 -8.84 -6.55 4.00
CA TYR A 25 -7.73 -5.69 4.40
C TYR A 25 -6.60 -6.46 5.07
N ASP A 26 -6.89 -7.62 5.65
CA ASP A 26 -5.87 -8.43 6.31
C ASP A 26 -5.51 -9.68 5.51
N THR A 27 -5.93 -9.77 4.26
CA THR A 27 -5.57 -10.88 3.42
C THR A 27 -4.06 -10.87 3.16
N GLU A 28 -3.44 -12.05 3.31
CA GLU A 28 -2.01 -12.21 3.06
C GLU A 28 -1.75 -12.21 1.57
N LEU A 29 -1.23 -11.13 1.07
CA LEU A 29 -1.15 -10.93 -0.38
C LEU A 29 -0.03 -11.73 -1.03
N PHE A 30 1.10 -11.87 -0.33
CA PHE A 30 2.21 -12.63 -0.90
C PHE A 30 1.96 -14.13 -0.85
N LYS A 31 1.42 -14.61 0.26
CA LYS A 31 1.15 -16.03 0.40
C LYS A 31 0.08 -16.50 -0.56
N SER A 32 -0.90 -15.67 -0.83
CA SER A 32 -1.96 -16.00 -1.77
C SER A 32 -1.51 -15.79 -3.20
N LYS A 33 -0.27 -15.31 -3.39
CA LYS A 33 0.28 -15.01 -4.70
C LYS A 33 -0.48 -13.94 -5.44
N TYR A 34 -1.23 -13.14 -4.71
CA TYR A 34 -1.90 -11.99 -5.29
C TYR A 34 -0.87 -10.95 -5.73
N ILE A 35 0.18 -10.77 -4.93
CA ILE A 35 1.25 -9.83 -5.24
C ILE A 35 2.50 -10.59 -5.66
N THR A 36 3.00 -10.29 -6.84
CA THR A 36 4.29 -10.75 -7.31
C THR A 36 5.26 -9.58 -7.28
N SER A 37 6.53 -9.86 -7.55
CA SER A 37 7.55 -8.81 -7.55
C SER A 37 7.19 -7.68 -8.50
N LEU A 38 6.75 -8.04 -9.69
CA LEU A 38 6.39 -7.03 -10.69
C LEU A 38 5.18 -6.22 -10.24
N PHE A 39 4.20 -6.92 -9.68
CA PHE A 39 2.98 -6.27 -9.22
C PHE A 39 3.26 -5.34 -8.04
N ALA A 40 4.19 -5.76 -7.18
CA ALA A 40 4.57 -4.93 -6.03
C ALA A 40 5.14 -3.60 -6.49
N LEU A 41 5.90 -3.61 -7.57
CA LEU A 41 6.47 -2.39 -8.10
C LEU A 41 5.38 -1.41 -8.54
N GLN A 42 4.33 -1.94 -9.17
CA GLN A 42 3.21 -1.11 -9.56
C GLN A 42 2.50 -0.52 -8.34
N ILE A 43 2.40 -1.30 -7.28
CA ILE A 43 1.78 -0.82 -6.05
C ILE A 43 2.60 0.32 -5.46
N VAL A 44 3.92 0.19 -5.45
CA VAL A 44 4.78 1.25 -4.94
C VAL A 44 4.54 2.54 -5.70
N MET A 45 4.51 2.47 -7.01
CA MET A 45 4.29 3.65 -7.83
C MET A 45 2.92 4.26 -7.57
N PHE A 46 1.92 3.41 -7.38
CA PHE A 46 0.59 3.91 -7.06
C PHE A 46 0.58 4.65 -5.72
N LEU A 47 1.19 4.05 -4.71
CA LEU A 47 1.19 4.66 -3.38
C LEU A 47 1.88 6.01 -3.40
N GLU A 48 3.01 6.10 -4.09
CA GLU A 48 3.73 7.36 -4.16
C GLU A 48 2.93 8.44 -4.85
N LYS A 49 2.28 8.07 -5.94
CA LYS A 49 1.53 9.05 -6.72
C LYS A 49 0.22 9.42 -6.05
N GLU A 50 -0.50 8.41 -5.57
CA GLU A 50 -1.83 8.64 -5.01
C GLU A 50 -1.77 9.45 -3.72
N PHE A 51 -0.79 9.18 -2.88
CA PHE A 51 -0.72 9.82 -1.57
C PHE A 51 0.37 10.88 -1.48
N GLY A 52 1.12 11.10 -2.56
CA GLY A 52 2.14 12.14 -2.56
C GLY A 52 3.28 11.86 -1.60
N ILE A 53 3.66 10.60 -1.46
CA ILE A 53 4.72 10.21 -0.55
C ILE A 53 5.90 9.64 -1.31
N LYS A 54 7.02 9.50 -0.62
CA LYS A 54 8.20 8.85 -1.17
C LYS A 54 8.49 7.61 -0.38
N LEU A 55 8.70 6.51 -1.09
CA LEU A 55 9.03 5.23 -0.47
C LEU A 55 10.45 4.86 -0.85
N GLY A 56 11.28 4.68 0.16
CA GLY A 56 12.65 4.25 -0.06
C GLY A 56 12.76 2.76 -0.08
N ARG A 57 13.98 2.30 -0.38
CA ARG A 57 14.23 0.88 -0.44
C ARG A 57 13.89 0.18 0.87
N LYS A 58 14.14 0.87 1.98
CA LYS A 58 13.85 0.29 3.30
C LYS A 58 12.37 0.09 3.52
N ASP A 59 11.54 0.85 2.84
CA ASP A 59 10.09 0.75 3.02
C ASP A 59 9.50 -0.39 2.21
N ILE A 60 10.18 -0.81 1.14
CA ILE A 60 9.62 -1.79 0.22
C ILE A 60 10.04 -3.16 0.69
N THR A 61 9.31 -3.67 1.67
CA THR A 61 9.56 -4.98 2.25
C THR A 61 8.27 -5.77 2.25
N GLU A 62 8.41 -7.09 2.35
CA GLU A 62 7.24 -7.94 2.44
C GLU A 62 6.41 -7.59 3.67
N GLN A 63 7.08 -7.27 4.76
CA GLN A 63 6.40 -6.94 5.99
C GLN A 63 5.50 -5.72 5.85
N ASN A 64 5.91 -4.75 5.07
CA ASN A 64 5.12 -3.55 4.86
C ASN A 64 4.05 -3.70 3.79
N PHE A 65 4.16 -4.72 2.96
CA PHE A 65 3.29 -4.88 1.81
C PHE A 65 2.45 -6.16 1.82
N HIS A 66 2.52 -6.95 2.89
CA HIS A 66 1.86 -8.24 2.87
C HIS A 66 0.34 -8.14 3.05
N THR A 67 -0.16 -7.03 3.55
CA THR A 67 -1.60 -6.82 3.66
C THR A 67 -1.93 -5.36 3.35
N ILE A 68 -3.20 -5.11 3.05
CA ILE A 68 -3.63 -3.72 2.85
C ILE A 68 -3.48 -2.93 4.14
N ASN A 69 -3.75 -3.57 5.29
CA ASN A 69 -3.55 -2.91 6.56
C ASN A 69 -2.11 -2.44 6.73
N ALA A 70 -1.15 -3.29 6.40
CA ALA A 70 0.26 -2.95 6.54
C ALA A 70 0.64 -1.80 5.60
N MET A 71 0.15 -1.84 4.37
CA MET A 71 0.41 -0.77 3.43
C MET A 71 -0.17 0.55 3.92
N ALA A 72 -1.37 0.50 4.48
CA ALA A 72 -2.01 1.72 4.98
C ALA A 72 -1.22 2.32 6.13
N GLU A 73 -0.68 1.47 7.00
CA GLU A 73 0.14 1.96 8.09
C GLU A 73 1.40 2.63 7.57
N LEU A 74 2.03 2.05 6.55
CA LEU A 74 3.21 2.64 5.95
C LEU A 74 2.88 4.00 5.35
N VAL A 75 1.78 4.09 4.62
CA VAL A 75 1.36 5.36 4.02
C VAL A 75 1.11 6.39 5.11
N GLN A 76 0.40 6.01 6.17
CA GLN A 76 0.12 6.93 7.26
C GLN A 76 1.41 7.45 7.88
N LEU A 77 2.36 6.56 8.08
CA LEU A 77 3.65 6.92 8.65
C LEU A 77 4.38 7.92 7.76
N ARG A 78 4.40 7.67 6.47
CA ARG A 78 5.09 8.56 5.55
C ARG A 78 4.39 9.90 5.41
N LEU A 79 3.08 9.91 5.46
CA LEU A 79 2.34 11.18 5.43
C LEU A 79 2.68 12.02 6.64
N GLY A 80 2.71 11.39 7.81
CA GLY A 80 3.04 12.10 9.02
C GLY A 80 4.47 12.61 9.03
N ALA A 81 5.40 11.77 8.58
CA ALA A 81 6.81 12.14 8.61
C ALA A 81 7.12 13.20 7.55
N GLY A 82 6.56 13.04 6.35
CA GLY A 82 6.89 13.97 5.28
C GLY A 82 6.05 15.23 5.30
N GLY A 83 4.77 15.06 5.57
CA GLY A 83 3.86 16.19 5.53
C GLY A 83 4.00 17.10 6.73
N GLY A 84 4.43 16.55 7.81
CA GLY A 84 4.54 17.33 9.04
C GLY A 84 5.69 18.29 9.02
N LYS A 85 6.54 18.12 8.07
CA LYS A 85 7.64 18.97 8.08
C LYS A 85 7.68 19.87 7.05
N ASN A 86 7.55 19.83 6.91
CA ASN A 86 7.87 20.45 6.09
C ASN A 86 7.92 21.03 5.78
N GLY A 87 7.68 20.56 6.03
CA GLY A 87 7.86 21.08 5.87
C GLY A 87 8.09 21.21 5.90
#